data_944310c618f035633c4e072ca7ed8350
#
_entry.id   944310c618f035633c4e072ca7ed8350
#
_cell.length_a   1.000
_cell.length_b   1.000
_cell.length_c   1.000
_cell.angle_alpha   90.00
_cell.angle_beta   90.00
_cell.angle_gamma   90.00
#
_symmetry.space_group_name_H-M   'P 1'
#
loop_
_entity.id
_entity.type
_entity.pdbx_description
1 polymer ?
#
loop_
_entity_poly.entity_id
_entity_poly.type
_entity_poly.pdbx_seq_one_letter_code
_entity_poly.pdbx_strand_id
1 'polypeptide(L)'
;FYKLLIPYLVAVIVYVPFILFVQQVNVMEYLSTTNFIDWLRFSWFVWVILGGYLLFFLIFRTHITDKRKISLYAIASLSYYLLCIYVFEDKLPCLYRTSYALLLGLIWKYYEPRIVRFLNTKYMIIPVTIISTVGFVLAVKSDDMLFNPLFAAMTFVCFAYLIPLHKDYAAVKVLSKISYEYYLWQGLSIAVVFDCLHCKSMLLAIPLCLLINAVLSIIAHYLYNNSCQNLVHQKV
;
A
#
# COMPACT_ATOMS: atom_id res chain seq x y z
N PHE A 1 0.63 5.38 14.61
CA PHE A 1 -0.78 4.99 14.44
C PHE A 1 -1.63 6.18 13.99
N TYR A 2 -1.64 7.30 14.71
CA TYR A 2 -2.48 8.48 14.37
C TYR A 2 -2.28 8.99 12.94
N LYS A 3 -1.05 9.04 12.45
CA LYS A 3 -0.74 9.48 11.07
C LYS A 3 -1.33 8.58 9.97
N LEU A 4 -1.70 7.35 10.29
CA LEU A 4 -2.37 6.43 9.38
C LEU A 4 -3.88 6.44 9.61
N LEU A 5 -4.31 6.43 10.86
CA LEU A 5 -5.71 6.25 11.21
C LEU A 5 -6.55 7.50 10.91
N ILE A 6 -6.05 8.71 11.20
CA ILE A 6 -6.83 9.94 11.00
C ILE A 6 -7.12 10.19 9.50
N PRO A 7 -6.13 10.15 8.57
CA PRO A 7 -6.44 10.28 7.14
C PRO A 7 -7.40 9.19 6.64
N TYR A 8 -7.29 7.97 7.15
CA TYR A 8 -8.21 6.89 6.84
C TYR A 8 -9.64 7.21 7.26
N LEU A 9 -9.85 7.65 8.50
CA LEU A 9 -11.19 8.02 8.99
C LEU A 9 -11.79 9.19 8.20
N VAL A 10 -10.99 10.20 7.85
CA VAL A 10 -11.42 11.30 6.99
C VAL A 10 -11.84 10.77 5.62
N ALA A 11 -11.07 9.87 5.03
CA ALA A 11 -11.42 9.27 3.75
C ALA A 11 -12.73 8.46 3.85
N VAL A 12 -12.94 7.70 4.93
CA VAL A 12 -14.22 6.96 5.18
C VAL A 12 -15.39 7.91 5.26
N ILE A 13 -15.28 9.01 6.03
CA ILE A 13 -16.35 10.01 6.21
C ILE A 13 -16.76 10.65 4.88
N VAL A 14 -15.83 10.78 3.93
CA VAL A 14 -16.15 11.35 2.60
C VAL A 14 -16.64 10.28 1.63
N TYR A 15 -15.98 9.14 1.61
CA TYR A 15 -16.23 8.08 0.63
C TYR A 15 -17.57 7.38 0.85
N VAL A 16 -17.91 7.04 2.10
CA VAL A 16 -19.16 6.29 2.39
C VAL A 16 -20.39 7.07 1.96
N PRO A 17 -20.60 8.35 2.36
CA PRO A 17 -21.74 9.14 1.89
C PRO A 17 -21.78 9.30 0.36
N PHE A 18 -20.60 9.46 -0.27
CA PHE A 18 -20.51 9.56 -1.72
C PHE A 18 -21.01 8.28 -2.42
N ILE A 19 -20.56 7.11 -1.98
CA ILE A 19 -20.98 5.82 -2.56
C ILE A 19 -22.46 5.56 -2.31
N LEU A 20 -22.97 5.87 -1.11
CA LEU A 20 -24.40 5.75 -0.81
C LEU A 20 -25.26 6.62 -1.74
N PHE A 21 -24.80 7.84 -2.02
CA PHE A 21 -25.47 8.75 -2.95
C PHE A 21 -25.42 8.22 -4.39
N VAL A 22 -24.27 7.76 -4.87
CA VAL A 22 -24.07 7.28 -6.26
C VAL A 22 -24.81 5.97 -6.50
N GLN A 23 -24.74 5.03 -5.57
CA GLN A 23 -25.37 3.71 -5.69
C GLN A 23 -26.82 3.69 -5.24
N GLN A 24 -27.33 4.78 -4.65
CA GLN A 24 -28.69 4.89 -4.08
C GLN A 24 -29.02 3.77 -3.09
N VAL A 25 -28.02 3.29 -2.34
CA VAL A 25 -28.15 2.23 -1.33
C VAL A 25 -28.40 2.86 0.04
N ASN A 26 -29.23 2.19 0.86
CA ASN A 26 -29.46 2.61 2.24
C ASN A 26 -28.20 2.36 3.10
N VAL A 27 -27.93 3.27 4.06
CA VAL A 27 -26.80 3.17 5.01
C VAL A 27 -26.77 1.81 5.72
N MET A 28 -27.93 1.33 6.20
CA MET A 28 -28.01 0.06 6.91
C MET A 28 -27.71 -1.15 6.01
N GLU A 29 -28.18 -1.10 4.78
CA GLU A 29 -27.89 -2.11 3.77
C GLU A 29 -26.40 -2.13 3.43
N TYR A 30 -25.80 -0.97 3.21
CA TYR A 30 -24.36 -0.85 2.95
C TYR A 30 -23.52 -1.41 4.11
N LEU A 31 -23.83 -1.02 5.35
CA LEU A 31 -23.09 -1.47 6.54
C LEU A 31 -23.29 -2.97 6.83
N SER A 32 -24.44 -3.54 6.45
CA SER A 32 -24.72 -4.98 6.62
C SER A 32 -24.07 -5.86 5.55
N THR A 33 -23.91 -5.33 4.34
CA THR A 33 -23.32 -6.06 3.19
C THR A 33 -21.83 -5.87 3.05
N THR A 34 -21.28 -4.77 3.58
CA THR A 34 -19.86 -4.41 3.44
C THR A 34 -19.14 -4.59 4.77
N ASN A 35 -18.10 -5.40 4.79
CA ASN A 35 -17.24 -5.52 5.96
C ASN A 35 -16.55 -4.19 6.25
N PHE A 36 -16.36 -3.85 7.55
CA PHE A 36 -15.68 -2.61 7.96
C PHE A 36 -14.27 -2.45 7.34
N ILE A 37 -13.64 -3.55 6.95
CA ILE A 37 -12.33 -3.59 6.27
C ILE A 37 -12.45 -3.01 4.85
N ASP A 38 -13.63 -3.11 4.22
CA ASP A 38 -13.87 -2.71 2.83
C ASP A 38 -14.75 -1.43 2.72
N TRP A 39 -15.01 -0.72 3.83
CA TRP A 39 -15.77 0.54 3.80
C TRP A 39 -15.18 1.59 2.85
N LEU A 40 -13.86 1.56 2.67
CA LEU A 40 -13.21 2.20 1.54
C LEU A 40 -12.79 1.12 0.56
N ARG A 41 -13.08 1.30 -0.71
CA ARG A 41 -12.59 0.40 -1.75
C ARG A 41 -11.06 0.32 -1.67
N PHE A 42 -10.52 -0.89 -1.50
CA PHE A 42 -9.10 -1.18 -1.29
C PHE A 42 -8.52 -0.81 0.09
N SER A 43 -9.33 -0.48 1.09
CA SER A 43 -8.84 -0.09 2.43
C SER A 43 -8.22 -1.23 3.25
N TRP A 44 -8.40 -2.46 2.84
CA TRP A 44 -7.80 -3.64 3.49
C TRP A 44 -6.29 -3.48 3.75
N PHE A 45 -5.58 -2.78 2.88
CA PHE A 45 -4.15 -2.50 3.01
C PHE A 45 -3.82 -1.69 4.27
N VAL A 46 -4.67 -0.76 4.69
CA VAL A 46 -4.48 0.02 5.91
C VAL A 46 -4.46 -0.89 7.14
N TRP A 47 -5.35 -1.88 7.17
CA TRP A 47 -5.43 -2.85 8.26
C TRP A 47 -4.24 -3.78 8.29
N VAL A 48 -3.75 -4.22 7.13
CA VAL A 48 -2.53 -5.02 7.00
C VAL A 48 -1.32 -4.24 7.51
N ILE A 49 -1.18 -2.97 7.13
CA ILE A 49 -0.08 -2.10 7.61
C ILE A 49 -0.18 -1.88 9.13
N LEU A 50 -1.36 -1.58 9.65
CA LEU A 50 -1.55 -1.37 11.10
C LEU A 50 -1.20 -2.62 11.88
N GLY A 51 -1.66 -3.79 11.44
CA GLY A 51 -1.30 -5.07 12.05
C GLY A 51 0.19 -5.37 11.97
N GLY A 52 0.80 -5.15 10.80
CA GLY A 52 2.24 -5.30 10.60
C GLY A 52 3.08 -4.37 11.47
N TYR A 53 2.67 -3.11 11.62
CA TYR A 53 3.35 -2.16 12.52
C TYR A 53 3.17 -2.52 14.00
N LEU A 54 2.02 -3.03 14.39
CA LEU A 54 1.82 -3.51 15.76
C LEU A 54 2.76 -4.69 16.05
N LEU A 55 2.81 -5.66 15.15
CA LEU A 55 3.71 -6.81 15.24
C LEU A 55 5.17 -6.36 15.27
N PHE A 56 5.55 -5.45 14.38
CA PHE A 56 6.88 -4.85 14.36
C PHE A 56 7.21 -4.21 15.70
N PHE A 57 6.33 -3.37 16.24
CA PHE A 57 6.53 -2.70 17.51
C PHE A 57 6.73 -3.71 18.66
N LEU A 58 5.89 -4.75 18.74
CA LEU A 58 5.98 -5.76 19.77
C LEU A 58 7.32 -6.52 19.72
N ILE A 59 7.77 -6.93 18.54
CA ILE A 59 9.00 -7.69 18.35
C ILE A 59 10.24 -6.81 18.55
N PHE A 60 10.25 -5.60 17.94
CA PHE A 60 11.44 -4.76 17.95
C PHE A 60 11.67 -4.01 19.25
N ARG A 61 10.68 -3.94 20.13
CA ARG A 61 10.83 -3.46 21.51
C ARG A 61 11.63 -4.44 22.39
N THR A 62 11.76 -5.70 21.99
CA THR A 62 12.52 -6.69 22.77
C THR A 62 14.03 -6.47 22.67
N HIS A 63 14.79 -6.87 23.70
CA HIS A 63 16.25 -6.71 23.77
C HIS A 63 17.02 -7.86 23.09
N ILE A 64 16.45 -8.53 22.09
CA ILE A 64 17.10 -9.60 21.34
C ILE A 64 17.84 -9.05 20.11
N THR A 65 18.71 -9.87 19.52
CA THR A 65 19.49 -9.49 18.34
C THR A 65 18.61 -9.27 17.12
N ASP A 66 18.99 -8.36 16.22
CA ASP A 66 18.20 -8.01 15.02
C ASP A 66 17.90 -9.21 14.12
N LYS A 67 18.85 -10.15 13.99
CA LYS A 67 18.60 -11.41 13.27
C LYS A 67 17.43 -12.19 13.88
N ARG A 68 17.38 -12.32 15.21
CA ARG A 68 16.29 -13.03 15.90
C ARG A 68 14.96 -12.26 15.76
N LYS A 69 14.98 -10.93 15.80
CA LYS A 69 13.79 -10.11 15.56
C LYS A 69 13.21 -10.35 14.17
N ILE A 70 14.05 -10.33 13.14
CA ILE A 70 13.63 -10.60 11.76
C ILE A 70 13.10 -12.03 11.63
N SER A 71 13.75 -13.02 12.24
CA SER A 71 13.28 -14.41 12.24
C SER A 71 11.92 -14.55 12.93
N LEU A 72 11.72 -13.90 14.09
CA LEU A 72 10.42 -13.90 14.78
C LEU A 72 9.33 -13.21 13.94
N TYR A 73 9.66 -12.10 13.29
CA TYR A 73 8.73 -11.42 12.39
C TYR A 73 8.37 -12.31 11.19
N ALA A 74 9.35 -13.01 10.62
CA ALA A 74 9.11 -13.95 9.53
C ALA A 74 8.20 -15.12 9.95
N ILE A 75 8.46 -15.72 11.13
CA ILE A 75 7.62 -16.79 11.68
C ILE A 75 6.19 -16.28 11.90
N ALA A 76 6.02 -15.11 12.53
CA ALA A 76 4.72 -14.54 12.78
C ALA A 76 3.95 -14.19 11.48
N SER A 77 4.64 -13.65 10.47
CA SER A 77 4.06 -13.36 9.16
C SER A 77 3.64 -14.64 8.43
N LEU A 78 4.45 -15.70 8.49
CA LEU A 78 4.11 -17.00 7.92
C LEU A 78 2.94 -17.65 8.66
N SER A 79 2.95 -17.61 9.99
CA SER A 79 1.83 -18.12 10.80
C SER A 79 0.53 -17.39 10.48
N TYR A 80 0.56 -16.07 10.33
CA TYR A 80 -0.59 -15.28 9.91
C TYR A 80 -1.09 -15.70 8.52
N TYR A 81 -0.18 -15.87 7.56
CA TYR A 81 -0.50 -16.31 6.21
C TYR A 81 -1.19 -17.69 6.21
N LEU A 82 -0.61 -18.67 6.91
CA LEU A 82 -1.17 -20.02 7.04
C LEU A 82 -2.53 -20.01 7.76
N LEU A 83 -2.66 -19.19 8.80
CA LEU A 83 -3.91 -19.03 9.54
C LEU A 83 -5.02 -18.45 8.65
N CYS A 84 -4.72 -17.48 7.82
CA CYS A 84 -5.68 -16.92 6.87
C CYS A 84 -6.15 -17.95 5.83
N ILE A 85 -5.24 -18.78 5.32
CA ILE A 85 -5.60 -19.80 4.32
C ILE A 85 -6.39 -20.94 4.94
N TYR A 86 -5.88 -21.53 6.04
CA TYR A 86 -6.43 -22.80 6.55
C TYR A 86 -7.53 -22.61 7.59
N VAL A 87 -7.54 -21.51 8.34
CA VAL A 87 -8.56 -21.30 9.40
C VAL A 87 -9.69 -20.40 8.89
N PHE A 88 -9.36 -19.33 8.14
CA PHE A 88 -10.39 -18.44 7.60
C PHE A 88 -10.89 -18.83 6.22
N GLU A 89 -10.49 -20.02 5.72
CA GLU A 89 -11.00 -20.59 4.46
C GLU A 89 -10.92 -19.64 3.27
N ASP A 90 -9.87 -18.86 3.22
CA ASP A 90 -9.61 -17.89 2.15
C ASP A 90 -10.72 -16.82 1.95
N LYS A 91 -11.51 -16.55 2.99
CA LYS A 91 -12.62 -15.57 2.91
C LYS A 91 -12.18 -14.14 2.65
N LEU A 92 -10.94 -13.79 3.04
CA LEU A 92 -10.38 -12.44 2.92
C LEU A 92 -8.97 -12.48 2.32
N PRO A 93 -8.83 -12.93 1.06
CA PRO A 93 -7.50 -13.12 0.44
C PRO A 93 -6.68 -11.82 0.37
N CYS A 94 -7.34 -10.67 0.30
CA CYS A 94 -6.67 -9.37 0.31
C CYS A 94 -5.84 -9.11 1.57
N LEU A 95 -6.22 -9.66 2.74
CA LEU A 95 -5.52 -9.38 3.99
C LEU A 95 -4.16 -10.07 4.10
N TYR A 96 -3.96 -11.22 3.45
CA TYR A 96 -2.70 -11.96 3.57
C TYR A 96 -1.80 -11.89 2.33
N ARG A 97 -2.37 -11.64 1.14
CA ARG A 97 -1.61 -11.58 -0.13
C ARG A 97 -0.40 -10.66 -0.10
N THR A 98 -0.49 -9.56 0.64
CA THR A 98 0.58 -8.55 0.74
C THR A 98 1.20 -8.44 2.13
N SER A 99 0.76 -9.26 3.10
CA SER A 99 1.24 -9.21 4.49
C SER A 99 2.76 -9.38 4.61
N TYR A 100 3.36 -10.20 3.76
CA TYR A 100 4.80 -10.44 3.75
C TYR A 100 5.62 -9.31 3.08
N ALA A 101 4.98 -8.31 2.45
CA ALA A 101 5.70 -7.17 1.86
C ALA A 101 6.48 -6.38 2.92
N LEU A 102 5.94 -6.26 4.15
CA LEU A 102 6.66 -5.66 5.27
C LEU A 102 7.88 -6.48 5.68
N LEU A 103 7.77 -7.81 5.68
CA LEU A 103 8.90 -8.71 5.93
C LEU A 103 9.98 -8.53 4.85
N LEU A 104 9.61 -8.44 3.58
CA LEU A 104 10.57 -8.17 2.49
C LEU A 104 11.28 -6.84 2.69
N GLY A 105 10.56 -5.79 3.12
CA GLY A 105 11.16 -4.50 3.47
C GLY A 105 12.16 -4.60 4.63
N LEU A 106 11.87 -5.39 5.68
CA LEU A 106 12.78 -5.63 6.79
C LEU A 106 14.03 -6.40 6.36
N ILE A 107 13.85 -7.46 5.58
CA ILE A 107 14.97 -8.25 5.01
C ILE A 107 15.83 -7.36 4.11
N TRP A 108 15.21 -6.58 3.23
CA TRP A 108 15.89 -5.61 2.39
C TRP A 108 16.74 -4.67 3.24
N LYS A 109 16.15 -3.98 4.21
CA LYS A 109 16.87 -3.01 5.06
C LYS A 109 18.05 -3.63 5.79
N TYR A 110 17.91 -4.85 6.26
CA TYR A 110 18.98 -5.55 6.96
C TYR A 110 20.15 -5.98 6.04
N TYR A 111 19.83 -6.43 4.81
CA TYR A 111 20.80 -6.91 3.85
C TYR A 111 21.15 -5.90 2.76
N GLU A 112 20.58 -4.69 2.79
CA GLU A 112 20.74 -3.64 1.77
C GLU A 112 22.21 -3.47 1.31
N PRO A 113 23.22 -3.32 2.19
CA PRO A 113 24.62 -3.13 1.73
C PRO A 113 25.19 -4.32 0.95
N ARG A 114 24.70 -5.53 1.27
CA ARG A 114 25.14 -6.76 0.56
C ARG A 114 24.44 -6.91 -0.78
N ILE A 115 23.13 -6.64 -0.80
CA ILE A 115 22.29 -6.71 -2.00
C ILE A 115 22.76 -5.67 -3.01
N VAL A 116 22.96 -4.43 -2.57
CA VAL A 116 23.45 -3.34 -3.43
C VAL A 116 24.83 -3.66 -4.01
N ARG A 117 25.74 -4.19 -3.18
CA ARG A 117 27.06 -4.62 -3.66
C ARG A 117 26.94 -5.72 -4.71
N PHE A 118 26.08 -6.72 -4.49
CA PHE A 118 25.83 -7.79 -5.46
C PHE A 118 25.23 -7.25 -6.76
N LEU A 119 24.24 -6.39 -6.71
CA LEU A 119 23.59 -5.79 -7.89
C LEU A 119 24.57 -4.95 -8.72
N ASN A 120 25.48 -4.25 -8.06
CA ASN A 120 26.53 -3.44 -8.73
C ASN A 120 27.69 -4.27 -9.28
N THR A 121 27.78 -5.57 -8.93
CA THR A 121 28.84 -6.44 -9.40
C THR A 121 28.51 -6.96 -10.81
N LYS A 122 29.44 -6.79 -11.77
CA LYS A 122 29.35 -7.35 -13.12
C LYS A 122 28.02 -7.11 -13.84
N TYR A 123 27.46 -5.92 -13.69
CA TYR A 123 26.16 -5.55 -14.31
C TYR A 123 25.00 -6.47 -13.93
N MET A 124 25.05 -7.12 -12.77
CA MET A 124 24.00 -8.02 -12.30
C MET A 124 22.63 -7.37 -12.19
N ILE A 125 22.57 -6.05 -12.08
CA ILE A 125 21.31 -5.29 -12.03
C ILE A 125 20.43 -5.55 -13.27
N ILE A 126 21.05 -5.66 -14.47
CA ILE A 126 20.29 -5.85 -15.72
C ILE A 126 19.62 -7.24 -15.78
N PRO A 127 20.33 -8.37 -15.64
CA PRO A 127 19.68 -9.68 -15.68
C PRO A 127 18.70 -9.88 -14.53
N VAL A 128 18.96 -9.36 -13.33
CA VAL A 128 18.02 -9.45 -12.21
C VAL A 128 16.76 -8.65 -12.52
N THR A 129 16.86 -7.47 -13.14
CA THR A 129 15.70 -6.69 -13.57
C THR A 129 14.86 -7.43 -14.62
N ILE A 130 15.52 -8.03 -15.62
CA ILE A 130 14.81 -8.79 -16.65
C ILE A 130 14.09 -9.99 -16.02
N ILE A 131 14.77 -10.78 -15.20
CA ILE A 131 14.19 -11.96 -14.55
C ILE A 131 13.03 -11.58 -13.65
N SER A 132 13.17 -10.52 -12.84
CA SER A 132 12.08 -10.09 -11.96
C SER A 132 10.89 -9.52 -12.74
N THR A 133 11.13 -8.78 -13.82
CA THR A 133 10.05 -8.25 -14.67
C THR A 133 9.30 -9.38 -15.39
N VAL A 134 10.02 -10.33 -15.96
CA VAL A 134 9.39 -11.51 -16.59
C VAL A 134 8.64 -12.34 -15.57
N GLY A 135 9.24 -12.59 -14.40
CA GLY A 135 8.59 -13.28 -13.29
C GLY A 135 7.32 -12.56 -12.83
N PHE A 136 7.33 -11.23 -12.73
CA PHE A 136 6.15 -10.43 -12.42
C PHE A 136 5.05 -10.60 -13.46
N VAL A 137 5.36 -10.49 -14.75
CA VAL A 137 4.37 -10.68 -15.84
C VAL A 137 3.77 -12.08 -15.82
N LEU A 138 4.60 -13.11 -15.58
CA LEU A 138 4.13 -14.48 -15.48
C LEU A 138 3.24 -14.70 -14.24
N ALA A 139 3.64 -14.18 -13.10
CA ALA A 139 2.86 -14.26 -11.85
C ALA A 139 1.51 -13.54 -11.96
N VAL A 140 1.45 -12.39 -12.64
CA VAL A 140 0.19 -11.69 -12.93
C VAL A 140 -0.70 -12.52 -13.86
N LYS A 141 -0.13 -13.15 -14.90
CA LYS A 141 -0.90 -13.98 -15.84
C LYS A 141 -1.44 -15.26 -15.23
N SER A 142 -0.69 -15.86 -14.30
CA SER A 142 -1.12 -17.10 -13.59
C SER A 142 -1.98 -16.83 -12.37
N ASP A 143 -2.28 -15.56 -12.07
CA ASP A 143 -2.93 -15.11 -10.82
C ASP A 143 -2.25 -15.66 -9.56
N ASP A 144 -0.91 -15.81 -9.63
CA ASP A 144 -0.12 -16.34 -8.54
C ASP A 144 0.06 -15.28 -7.45
N MET A 145 -0.62 -15.52 -6.35
CA MET A 145 -0.73 -14.55 -5.25
C MET A 145 0.52 -14.48 -4.37
N LEU A 146 1.36 -15.51 -4.42
CA LEU A 146 2.59 -15.56 -3.63
C LEU A 146 3.74 -14.86 -4.35
N PHE A 147 3.95 -15.20 -5.62
CA PHE A 147 5.09 -14.68 -6.39
C PHE A 147 4.85 -13.28 -6.95
N ASN A 148 3.58 -12.90 -7.21
CA ASN A 148 3.26 -11.59 -7.75
C ASN A 148 3.83 -10.43 -6.92
N PRO A 149 3.57 -10.29 -5.61
CA PRO A 149 4.14 -9.19 -4.82
C PRO A 149 5.66 -9.29 -4.65
N LEU A 150 6.22 -10.50 -4.63
CA LEU A 150 7.66 -10.71 -4.55
C LEU A 150 8.36 -10.16 -5.80
N PHE A 151 7.93 -10.59 -6.98
CA PHE A 151 8.51 -10.11 -8.23
C PHE A 151 8.21 -8.64 -8.49
N ALA A 152 7.02 -8.13 -8.10
CA ALA A 152 6.71 -6.72 -8.15
C ALA A 152 7.68 -5.89 -7.32
N ALA A 153 7.95 -6.29 -6.06
CA ALA A 153 8.90 -5.62 -5.18
C ALA A 153 10.33 -5.65 -5.74
N MET A 154 10.78 -6.81 -6.22
CA MET A 154 12.11 -6.94 -6.83
C MET A 154 12.25 -6.09 -8.09
N THR A 155 11.25 -6.11 -8.97
CA THR A 155 11.21 -5.28 -10.19
C THR A 155 11.29 -3.80 -9.84
N PHE A 156 10.45 -3.35 -8.90
CA PHE A 156 10.44 -1.96 -8.45
C PHE A 156 11.80 -1.51 -7.90
N VAL A 157 12.41 -2.33 -7.04
CA VAL A 157 13.73 -2.04 -6.48
C VAL A 157 14.80 -1.97 -7.58
N CYS A 158 14.81 -2.93 -8.51
CA CYS A 158 15.78 -2.93 -9.60
C CYS A 158 15.64 -1.68 -10.49
N PHE A 159 14.42 -1.29 -10.85
CA PHE A 159 14.18 -0.05 -11.59
C PHE A 159 14.61 1.19 -10.81
N ALA A 160 14.39 1.23 -9.50
CA ALA A 160 14.84 2.35 -8.66
C ALA A 160 16.36 2.50 -8.65
N TYR A 161 17.12 1.39 -8.80
CA TYR A 161 18.58 1.44 -8.94
C TYR A 161 19.07 1.70 -10.36
N LEU A 162 18.34 1.28 -11.40
CA LEU A 162 18.68 1.56 -12.79
C LEU A 162 18.42 3.01 -13.19
N ILE A 163 17.38 3.61 -12.65
CA ILE A 163 17.04 5.00 -12.91
C ILE A 163 17.86 5.86 -11.96
N PRO A 164 18.78 6.70 -12.45
CA PRO A 164 19.57 7.60 -11.60
C PRO A 164 18.67 8.67 -10.99
N LEU A 165 17.97 8.31 -9.90
CA LEU A 165 17.14 9.24 -9.11
C LEU A 165 17.99 10.20 -8.26
N HIS A 166 19.25 10.44 -8.67
CA HIS A 166 20.17 11.34 -7.97
C HIS A 166 19.79 12.83 -8.10
N LYS A 167 18.83 13.15 -8.97
CA LYS A 167 18.27 14.50 -9.05
C LYS A 167 17.03 14.54 -8.18
N ASP A 168 17.00 15.49 -7.25
CA ASP A 168 15.80 15.84 -6.46
C ASP A 168 14.70 16.36 -7.40
N TYR A 169 13.98 15.46 -8.03
CA TYR A 169 12.81 15.83 -8.82
C TYR A 169 11.73 16.31 -7.86
N ALA A 170 11.35 17.58 -7.98
CA ALA A 170 10.31 18.17 -7.15
C ALA A 170 9.00 17.35 -7.18
N ALA A 171 8.65 16.81 -8.36
CA ALA A 171 7.48 15.93 -8.51
C ALA A 171 7.57 14.65 -7.68
N VAL A 172 8.73 13.97 -7.66
CA VAL A 172 8.94 12.75 -6.85
C VAL A 172 8.85 13.07 -5.37
N LYS A 173 9.40 14.21 -4.94
CA LYS A 173 9.34 14.68 -3.55
C LYS A 173 7.90 14.99 -3.11
N VAL A 174 7.09 15.58 -3.99
CA VAL A 174 5.66 15.81 -3.72
C VAL A 174 4.92 14.48 -3.65
N LEU A 175 5.07 13.59 -4.64
CA LEU A 175 4.42 12.29 -4.68
C LEU A 175 4.78 11.42 -3.46
N SER A 176 6.03 11.44 -3.01
CA SER A 176 6.43 10.69 -1.81
C SER A 176 5.74 11.19 -0.54
N LYS A 177 5.46 12.50 -0.45
CA LYS A 177 4.77 13.08 0.71
C LYS A 177 3.28 12.73 0.75
N ILE A 178 2.64 12.66 -0.40
CA ILE A 178 1.20 12.41 -0.53
C ILE A 178 0.87 10.95 -0.86
N SER A 179 1.86 10.05 -0.86
CA SER A 179 1.69 8.66 -1.34
C SER A 179 0.63 7.89 -0.57
N TYR A 180 0.50 8.14 0.72
CA TYR A 180 -0.52 7.50 1.56
C TYR A 180 -1.92 8.02 1.26
N GLU A 181 -2.09 9.32 1.17
CA GLU A 181 -3.35 9.94 0.76
C GLU A 181 -3.71 9.51 -0.65
N TYR A 182 -2.73 9.46 -1.55
CA TYR A 182 -2.94 8.99 -2.92
C TYR A 182 -3.51 7.56 -2.97
N TYR A 183 -3.03 6.69 -2.09
CA TYR A 183 -3.58 5.36 -1.94
C TYR A 183 -5.02 5.37 -1.39
N LEU A 184 -5.32 6.18 -0.38
CA LEU A 184 -6.65 6.24 0.23
C LEU A 184 -7.73 6.76 -0.73
N TRP A 185 -7.40 7.74 -1.58
CA TRP A 185 -8.35 8.39 -2.47
C TRP A 185 -8.54 7.68 -3.82
N GLN A 186 -7.74 6.65 -4.13
CA GLN A 186 -7.84 5.94 -5.40
C GLN A 186 -9.22 5.29 -5.62
N GLY A 187 -9.84 4.76 -4.57
CA GLY A 187 -11.17 4.17 -4.66
C GLY A 187 -12.24 5.18 -5.07
N LEU A 188 -12.17 6.40 -4.51
CA LEU A 188 -13.07 7.49 -4.84
C LEU A 188 -12.86 7.97 -6.29
N SER A 189 -11.60 8.12 -6.72
CA SER A 189 -11.31 8.55 -8.09
C SER A 189 -11.81 7.55 -9.13
N ILE A 190 -11.69 6.24 -8.85
CA ILE A 190 -12.25 5.18 -9.68
C ILE A 190 -13.77 5.27 -9.73
N ALA A 191 -14.45 5.43 -8.58
CA ALA A 191 -15.90 5.56 -8.53
C ALA A 191 -16.38 6.80 -9.30
N VAL A 192 -15.72 7.94 -9.18
CA VAL A 192 -16.05 9.15 -9.96
C VAL A 192 -15.95 8.89 -11.46
N VAL A 193 -14.87 8.26 -11.92
CA VAL A 193 -14.64 8.08 -13.36
C VAL A 193 -15.55 7.03 -13.97
N PHE A 194 -15.77 5.91 -13.30
CA PHE A 194 -16.54 4.80 -13.86
C PHE A 194 -18.02 4.87 -13.48
N ASP A 195 -18.35 5.21 -12.26
CA ASP A 195 -19.72 5.15 -11.76
C ASP A 195 -20.48 6.48 -12.01
N CYS A 196 -19.80 7.65 -11.94
CA CYS A 196 -20.43 8.95 -12.18
C CYS A 196 -20.28 9.44 -13.62
N LEU A 197 -19.05 9.39 -14.18
CA LEU A 197 -18.77 9.88 -15.52
C LEU A 197 -19.02 8.84 -16.61
N HIS A 198 -19.27 7.57 -16.23
CA HIS A 198 -19.50 6.44 -17.13
C HIS A 198 -18.44 6.30 -18.22
N CYS A 199 -17.17 6.57 -17.92
CA CYS A 199 -16.09 6.55 -18.88
C CYS A 199 -15.79 5.11 -19.33
N LYS A 200 -16.13 4.80 -20.59
CA LYS A 200 -15.95 3.45 -21.16
C LYS A 200 -14.57 3.24 -21.78
N SER A 201 -13.86 4.30 -22.14
CA SER A 201 -12.53 4.21 -22.75
C SER A 201 -11.45 4.14 -21.71
N MET A 202 -10.74 3.02 -21.61
CA MET A 202 -9.62 2.84 -20.68
C MET A 202 -8.49 3.86 -20.92
N LEU A 203 -8.25 4.26 -22.17
CA LEU A 203 -7.24 5.25 -22.52
C LEU A 203 -7.51 6.63 -21.92
N LEU A 204 -8.79 6.99 -21.72
CA LEU A 204 -9.21 8.22 -21.05
C LEU A 204 -9.41 8.02 -19.55
N ALA A 205 -9.95 6.88 -19.14
CA ALA A 205 -10.26 6.59 -17.76
C ALA A 205 -9.00 6.57 -16.86
N ILE A 206 -7.93 5.92 -17.32
CA ILE A 206 -6.69 5.81 -16.54
C ILE A 206 -6.09 7.18 -16.21
N PRO A 207 -5.77 8.06 -17.19
CA PRO A 207 -5.21 9.37 -16.90
C PRO A 207 -6.17 10.25 -16.09
N LEU A 208 -7.48 10.13 -16.30
CA LEU A 208 -8.48 10.87 -15.53
C LEU A 208 -8.53 10.41 -14.07
N CYS A 209 -8.51 9.09 -13.81
CA CYS A 209 -8.38 8.56 -12.44
C CYS A 209 -7.11 9.06 -11.75
N LEU A 210 -5.97 9.02 -12.45
CA LEU A 210 -4.70 9.47 -11.89
C LEU A 210 -4.74 10.97 -11.55
N LEU A 211 -5.32 11.78 -12.42
CA LEU A 211 -5.45 13.23 -12.22
C LEU A 211 -6.37 13.55 -11.03
N ILE A 212 -7.57 12.97 -11.00
CA ILE A 212 -8.53 13.18 -9.91
C ILE A 212 -7.93 12.71 -8.59
N ASN A 213 -7.29 11.55 -8.58
CA ASN A 213 -6.63 11.01 -7.40
C ASN A 213 -5.51 11.93 -6.89
N ALA A 214 -4.68 12.47 -7.78
CA ALA A 214 -3.63 13.42 -7.42
C ALA A 214 -4.22 14.70 -6.79
N VAL A 215 -5.26 15.27 -7.39
CA VAL A 215 -5.92 16.48 -6.88
C VAL A 215 -6.52 16.23 -5.48
N LEU A 216 -7.29 15.15 -5.31
CA LEU A 216 -7.88 14.79 -4.03
C LEU A 216 -6.81 14.56 -2.95
N SER A 217 -5.72 13.89 -3.29
CA SER A 217 -4.62 13.60 -2.36
C SER A 217 -3.88 14.85 -1.92
N ILE A 218 -3.63 15.78 -2.84
CA ILE A 218 -3.00 17.07 -2.51
C ILE A 218 -3.90 17.89 -1.58
N ILE A 219 -5.19 17.98 -1.89
CA ILE A 219 -6.17 18.70 -1.05
C ILE A 219 -6.23 18.08 0.35
N ALA A 220 -6.37 16.75 0.43
CA ALA A 220 -6.44 16.04 1.70
C ALA A 220 -5.16 16.23 2.54
N HIS A 221 -4.00 16.11 1.91
CA HIS A 221 -2.71 16.32 2.56
C HIS A 221 -2.57 17.74 3.13
N TYR A 222 -2.96 18.74 2.36
CA TYR A 222 -2.90 20.14 2.78
C TYR A 222 -3.85 20.42 3.96
N LEU A 223 -5.09 19.96 3.88
CA LEU A 223 -6.08 20.12 4.95
C LEU A 223 -5.63 19.43 6.25
N TYR A 224 -5.08 18.22 6.12
CA TYR A 224 -4.58 17.45 7.27
C TYR A 224 -3.38 18.14 7.94
N ASN A 225 -2.39 18.58 7.18
CA ASN A 225 -1.20 19.24 7.74
C ASN A 225 -1.54 20.54 8.44
N ASN A 226 -2.43 21.35 7.87
CA ASN A 226 -2.86 22.60 8.51
C ASN A 226 -3.60 22.34 9.83
N SER A 227 -4.46 21.31 9.86
CA SER A 227 -5.20 20.96 11.08
C SER A 227 -4.26 20.44 12.18
N CYS A 228 -3.28 19.61 11.83
CA CYS A 228 -2.29 19.10 12.78
C CYS A 228 -1.37 20.19 13.32
N GLN A 229 -0.94 21.15 12.50
CA GLN A 229 -0.10 22.27 12.95
C GLN A 229 -0.85 23.16 13.95
N ASN A 230 -2.12 23.46 13.68
CA ASN A 230 -2.94 24.28 14.58
C ASN A 230 -3.15 23.61 15.95
N LEU A 231 -3.28 22.27 16.00
CA LEU A 231 -3.42 21.53 17.27
C LEU A 231 -2.12 21.49 18.08
N VAL A 232 -0.96 21.52 17.42
CA VAL A 232 0.35 21.56 18.12
C VAL A 232 0.61 22.96 18.69
N HIS A 233 0.26 24.02 17.96
CA HIS A 233 0.41 25.40 18.43
C HIS A 233 -0.55 25.82 19.56
N GLN A 234 -1.67 25.12 19.76
CA GLN A 234 -2.59 25.36 20.87
C GLN A 234 -2.15 24.69 22.19
N LYS A 235 -1.11 23.85 22.16
CA LYS A 235 -0.57 23.15 23.36
C LYS A 235 0.74 23.74 23.89
N VAL A 236 1.22 24.81 23.32
CA VAL A 236 2.37 25.62 23.77
C VAL A 236 1.86 26.94 24.30
#